data_53b247383f8d0b974c5d4d73a78aa716
#
_entry.id   53b247383f8d0b974c5d4d73a78aa716
#
_cell.length_a   1.000
_cell.length_b   1.000
_cell.length_c   1.000
_cell.angle_alpha   90.00
_cell.angle_beta   90.00
_cell.angle_gamma   90.00
#
_symmetry.space_group_name_H-M   'P 1'
#
loop_
_entity.id
_entity.type
_entity.pdbx_description
1 polymer ?
#
loop_
_entity_poly.entity_id
_entity_poly.type
_entity_poly.pdbx_seq_one_letter_code
_entity_poly.pdbx_strand_id
1 'polypeptide(L)'
;MKNIYYLFLGMVVAICCVSCNNEWEDEQYLHMASFKANVNAQGVTTTYVRYKPGGVVQYKLPIIISGSTVSDRPLNIQIALDPDTLAVLNQNVYGHRQELYFQQLPSQYYNMSETVEIPAGETTGVLPIDFKLTEDLDQADKWVLPLQI
;
A
#
# COMPACT_ATOMS: atom_id res chain seq x y z
N MET A 1 -11.41 -0.11 -65.21
CA MET A 1 -10.91 -1.03 -64.16
C MET A 1 -9.90 -0.35 -63.23
N LYS A 2 -8.99 0.54 -63.68
CA LYS A 2 -8.02 1.23 -62.80
C LYS A 2 -8.66 2.06 -61.67
N ASN A 3 -9.78 2.73 -61.95
CA ASN A 3 -10.41 3.58 -60.94
C ASN A 3 -11.06 2.83 -59.77
N ILE A 4 -11.47 1.58 -59.98
CA ILE A 4 -12.02 0.72 -58.97
C ILE A 4 -10.91 0.29 -57.94
N TYR A 5 -9.69 0.07 -58.39
CA TYR A 5 -8.56 -0.26 -57.53
C TYR A 5 -8.20 0.90 -56.59
N TYR A 6 -8.22 2.15 -57.10
CA TYR A 6 -7.95 3.31 -56.26
C TYR A 6 -9.03 3.54 -55.20
N LEU A 7 -10.29 3.25 -55.55
CA LEU A 7 -11.43 3.34 -54.66
C LEU A 7 -11.35 2.28 -53.53
N PHE A 8 -10.97 1.06 -53.92
CA PHE A 8 -10.76 -0.03 -52.95
C PHE A 8 -9.54 0.21 -52.05
N LEU A 9 -8.42 0.71 -52.59
CA LEU A 9 -7.24 1.07 -51.82
C LEU A 9 -7.51 2.22 -50.86
N GLY A 10 -8.26 3.24 -51.26
CA GLY A 10 -8.69 4.32 -50.41
C GLY A 10 -9.59 3.88 -49.25
N MET A 11 -10.49 2.93 -49.52
CA MET A 11 -11.37 2.36 -48.51
C MET A 11 -10.62 1.50 -47.49
N VAL A 12 -9.61 0.72 -47.89
CA VAL A 12 -8.76 -0.06 -46.99
C VAL A 12 -7.90 0.84 -46.09
N VAL A 13 -7.35 1.91 -46.67
CA VAL A 13 -6.57 2.90 -45.87
C VAL A 13 -7.45 3.62 -44.84
N ALA A 14 -8.68 3.98 -45.21
CA ALA A 14 -9.61 4.62 -44.27
C ALA A 14 -10.01 3.70 -43.10
N ILE A 15 -10.16 2.39 -43.34
CA ILE A 15 -10.48 1.41 -42.29
C ILE A 15 -9.30 1.21 -41.35
N CYS A 16 -8.06 1.27 -41.82
CA CYS A 16 -6.87 1.16 -40.97
C CYS A 16 -6.67 2.36 -40.03
N CYS A 17 -7.20 3.51 -40.37
CA CYS A 17 -7.08 4.72 -39.54
C CYS A 17 -8.09 4.79 -38.38
N VAL A 18 -9.12 3.93 -38.36
CA VAL A 18 -10.17 3.95 -37.30
C VAL A 18 -9.86 2.96 -36.16
N SER A 19 -8.78 2.19 -36.27
CA SER A 19 -8.42 1.16 -35.29
C SER A 19 -7.51 1.64 -34.15
N CYS A 20 -7.41 2.95 -33.90
CA CYS A 20 -6.82 3.41 -32.65
C CYS A 20 -7.94 3.49 -31.61
N ASN A 21 -8.19 2.38 -30.94
CA ASN A 21 -8.90 2.40 -29.68
C ASN A 21 -7.98 3.08 -28.66
N ASN A 22 -8.44 4.15 -28.03
CA ASN A 22 -7.72 4.84 -26.95
C ASN A 22 -7.82 4.02 -25.64
N GLU A 23 -7.49 2.74 -25.71
CA GLU A 23 -7.52 1.83 -24.55
C GLU A 23 -6.62 2.29 -23.41
N TRP A 24 -5.72 3.25 -23.70
CA TRP A 24 -4.77 3.82 -22.74
C TRP A 24 -5.39 4.91 -21.84
N GLU A 25 -6.55 5.44 -22.21
CA GLU A 25 -7.22 6.53 -21.47
C GLU A 25 -8.21 6.00 -20.44
N ASP A 26 -8.68 4.77 -20.63
CA ASP A 26 -9.64 4.13 -19.72
C ASP A 26 -8.95 3.33 -18.62
N GLU A 27 -9.51 3.39 -17.41
CA GLU A 27 -9.07 2.56 -16.29
C GLU A 27 -9.35 1.07 -16.58
N GLN A 28 -8.30 0.29 -16.78
CA GLN A 28 -8.41 -1.14 -17.08
C GLN A 28 -8.36 -2.01 -15.82
N TYR A 29 -7.84 -1.48 -14.72
CA TYR A 29 -7.68 -2.18 -13.45
C TYR A 29 -8.25 -1.37 -12.30
N LEU A 30 -8.87 -2.05 -11.36
CA LEU A 30 -9.36 -1.38 -10.14
C LEU A 30 -8.20 -0.70 -9.40
N HIS A 31 -8.46 0.53 -8.94
CA HIS A 31 -7.54 1.20 -8.03
C HIS A 31 -7.48 0.43 -6.71
N MET A 32 -6.29 -0.02 -6.35
CA MET A 32 -6.05 -0.75 -5.10
C MET A 32 -5.02 0.01 -4.27
N ALA A 33 -5.37 0.28 -3.02
CA ALA A 33 -4.42 0.82 -2.06
C ALA A 33 -3.62 -0.30 -1.41
N SER A 34 -2.32 -0.07 -1.21
CA SER A 34 -1.45 -1.01 -0.49
C SER A 34 -0.32 -0.28 0.22
N PHE A 35 0.19 -0.86 1.30
CA PHE A 35 1.41 -0.37 1.93
C PHE A 35 2.64 -0.72 1.07
N LYS A 36 3.48 0.27 0.80
CA LYS A 36 4.76 0.05 0.13
C LYS A 36 5.82 -0.30 1.17
N ALA A 37 5.91 -1.57 1.51
CA ALA A 37 6.86 -2.08 2.50
C ALA A 37 7.54 -3.35 2.00
N ASN A 38 8.81 -3.53 2.35
CA ASN A 38 9.53 -4.77 2.05
C ASN A 38 9.16 -5.81 3.09
N VAL A 39 8.26 -6.71 2.73
CA VAL A 39 7.81 -7.78 3.61
C VAL A 39 8.67 -9.03 3.44
N ASN A 40 8.90 -9.74 4.54
CA ASN A 40 9.52 -11.07 4.51
C ASN A 40 8.52 -12.15 4.05
N ALA A 41 8.92 -13.41 4.07
CA ALA A 41 8.06 -14.53 3.66
C ALA A 41 6.80 -14.70 4.52
N GLN A 42 6.76 -14.12 5.71
CA GLN A 42 5.61 -14.11 6.62
C GLN A 42 4.72 -12.88 6.46
N GLY A 43 5.03 -11.96 5.53
CA GLY A 43 4.27 -10.71 5.35
C GLY A 43 4.64 -9.62 6.38
N VAL A 44 5.73 -9.78 7.11
CA VAL A 44 6.17 -8.84 8.15
C VAL A 44 7.32 -7.97 7.62
N THR A 45 7.21 -6.65 7.84
CA THR A 45 8.31 -5.69 7.61
C THR A 45 9.04 -5.44 8.93
N THR A 46 10.36 -5.57 8.92
CA THR A 46 11.19 -5.23 10.08
C THR A 46 11.78 -3.84 9.91
N THR A 47 11.53 -2.98 10.87
CA THR A 47 12.07 -1.62 10.92
C THR A 47 12.82 -1.41 12.23
N TYR A 48 14.06 -0.92 12.14
CA TYR A 48 14.86 -0.59 13.30
C TYR A 48 14.64 0.86 13.69
N VAL A 49 13.98 1.06 14.82
CA VAL A 49 13.73 2.38 15.37
C VAL A 49 14.77 2.68 16.46
N ARG A 50 15.55 3.77 16.27
CA ARG A 50 16.55 4.14 17.28
C ARG A 50 15.82 4.66 18.52
N TYR A 51 16.08 4.04 19.67
CA TYR A 51 15.61 4.53 20.94
C TYR A 51 16.17 5.96 21.22
N LYS A 52 15.28 6.87 21.61
CA LYS A 52 15.61 8.25 21.95
C LYS A 52 14.93 8.60 23.27
N PRO A 53 15.66 8.68 24.40
CA PRO A 53 15.08 8.95 25.69
C PRO A 53 14.23 10.24 25.67
N GLY A 54 12.96 10.14 26.09
CA GLY A 54 12.03 11.26 26.14
C GLY A 54 11.70 11.89 24.78
N GLY A 55 12.10 11.25 23.66
CA GLY A 55 11.87 11.76 22.31
C GLY A 55 10.84 10.94 21.52
N VAL A 56 10.42 11.53 20.40
CA VAL A 56 9.58 10.89 19.40
C VAL A 56 10.44 10.54 18.20
N VAL A 57 10.26 9.33 17.66
CA VAL A 57 10.87 8.90 16.40
C VAL A 57 9.77 8.70 15.39
N GLN A 58 9.80 9.46 14.30
CA GLN A 58 8.82 9.34 13.23
C GLN A 58 9.28 8.32 12.19
N TYR A 59 8.40 7.38 11.87
CA TYR A 59 8.50 6.51 10.72
C TYR A 59 7.47 6.92 9.67
N LYS A 60 7.87 6.96 8.40
CA LYS A 60 7.01 7.33 7.29
C LYS A 60 6.71 6.09 6.47
N LEU A 61 5.50 5.53 6.61
CA LEU A 61 5.06 4.37 5.86
C LEU A 61 4.40 4.83 4.55
N PRO A 62 4.99 4.54 3.37
CA PRO A 62 4.39 4.91 2.11
C PRO A 62 3.19 4.02 1.78
N ILE A 63 2.14 4.64 1.20
CA ILE A 63 0.97 3.98 0.64
C ILE A 63 0.99 4.24 -0.85
N ILE A 64 0.72 3.21 -1.66
CA ILE A 64 0.63 3.31 -3.10
C ILE A 64 -0.76 2.93 -3.59
N ILE A 65 -1.20 3.61 -4.64
CA ILE A 65 -2.38 3.24 -5.41
C ILE A 65 -1.90 2.61 -6.70
N SER A 66 -2.36 1.39 -6.97
CA SER A 66 -2.19 0.71 -8.26
C SER A 66 -3.43 0.92 -9.12
N GLY A 67 -3.24 0.91 -10.42
CA GLY A 67 -4.27 1.10 -11.44
C GLY A 67 -3.61 1.42 -12.76
N SER A 68 -4.38 1.50 -13.85
CA SER A 68 -3.89 1.89 -15.18
C SER A 68 -3.77 3.39 -15.32
N THR A 69 -4.60 4.14 -14.61
CA THR A 69 -4.65 5.59 -14.62
C THR A 69 -4.49 6.16 -13.22
N VAL A 70 -4.28 7.45 -13.11
CA VAL A 70 -4.30 8.16 -11.83
C VAL A 70 -5.72 8.65 -11.54
N SER A 71 -6.08 8.73 -10.26
CA SER A 71 -7.39 9.28 -9.87
C SER A 71 -7.46 10.78 -10.16
N ASP A 72 -8.56 11.23 -10.76
CA ASP A 72 -8.89 12.63 -11.02
C ASP A 72 -9.39 13.39 -9.78
N ARG A 73 -9.58 12.69 -8.66
CA ARG A 73 -10.05 13.22 -7.38
C ARG A 73 -9.18 12.73 -6.23
N PRO A 74 -9.15 13.48 -5.11
CA PRO A 74 -8.43 13.02 -3.91
C PRO A 74 -9.02 11.70 -3.39
N LEU A 75 -8.14 10.82 -2.93
CA LEU A 75 -8.50 9.54 -2.33
C LEU A 75 -8.21 9.59 -0.83
N ASN A 76 -9.21 9.26 -0.03
CA ASN A 76 -9.07 9.11 1.43
C ASN A 76 -8.93 7.64 1.77
N ILE A 77 -7.73 7.25 2.17
CA ILE A 77 -7.40 5.88 2.55
C ILE A 77 -7.59 5.73 4.05
N GLN A 78 -8.47 4.81 4.45
CA GLN A 78 -8.68 4.49 5.85
C GLN A 78 -7.73 3.40 6.30
N ILE A 79 -7.17 3.56 7.49
CA ILE A 79 -6.16 2.68 8.06
C ILE A 79 -6.65 2.26 9.44
N ALA A 80 -6.62 0.97 9.68
CA ALA A 80 -7.01 0.39 10.96
C ALA A 80 -5.96 -0.61 11.46
N LEU A 81 -6.07 -0.96 12.74
CA LEU A 81 -5.34 -2.09 13.30
C LEU A 81 -6.02 -3.40 12.88
N ASP A 82 -5.23 -4.43 12.65
CA ASP A 82 -5.70 -5.78 12.32
C ASP A 82 -5.11 -6.83 13.28
N PRO A 83 -5.61 -6.90 14.52
CA PRO A 83 -5.15 -7.88 15.49
C PRO A 83 -5.49 -9.32 15.10
N ASP A 84 -6.53 -9.53 14.30
CA ASP A 84 -6.97 -10.87 13.87
C ASP A 84 -5.96 -11.49 12.92
N THR A 85 -5.46 -10.72 11.94
CA THR A 85 -4.37 -11.17 11.06
C THR A 85 -3.09 -11.44 11.85
N LEU A 86 -2.78 -10.65 12.88
CA LEU A 86 -1.65 -10.92 13.75
C LEU A 86 -1.81 -12.25 14.51
N ALA A 87 -3.01 -12.55 15.02
CA ALA A 87 -3.28 -13.80 15.70
C ALA A 87 -3.12 -15.00 14.77
N VAL A 88 -3.65 -14.91 13.55
CA VAL A 88 -3.49 -15.94 12.51
C VAL A 88 -2.03 -16.13 12.11
N LEU A 89 -1.27 -15.04 11.94
CA LEU A 89 0.15 -15.07 11.63
C LEU A 89 0.93 -15.82 12.71
N ASN A 90 0.72 -15.45 13.97
CA ASN A 90 1.38 -16.08 15.10
C ASN A 90 1.11 -17.60 15.16
N GLN A 91 -0.15 -17.99 14.99
CA GLN A 91 -0.55 -19.39 14.99
C GLN A 91 0.10 -20.17 13.83
N ASN A 92 0.14 -19.57 12.64
CA ASN A 92 0.71 -20.24 11.45
C ASN A 92 2.22 -20.36 11.51
N VAL A 93 2.92 -19.37 12.06
CA VAL A 93 4.39 -19.34 12.10
C VAL A 93 4.94 -20.11 13.29
N TYR A 94 4.32 -19.97 14.46
CA TYR A 94 4.86 -20.48 15.73
C TYR A 94 4.03 -21.61 16.35
N GLY A 95 2.78 -21.84 15.89
CA GLY A 95 1.90 -22.88 16.39
C GLY A 95 1.66 -22.78 17.90
N HIS A 96 2.07 -23.80 18.64
CA HIS A 96 1.92 -23.84 20.10
C HIS A 96 3.03 -23.09 20.88
N ARG A 97 4.05 -22.57 20.17
CA ARG A 97 5.18 -21.87 20.79
C ARG A 97 4.85 -20.40 21.04
N GLN A 98 3.95 -20.16 21.99
CA GLN A 98 3.43 -18.82 22.30
C GLN A 98 4.51 -17.84 22.80
N GLU A 99 5.59 -18.35 23.37
CA GLU A 99 6.75 -17.57 23.81
C GLU A 99 7.49 -16.86 22.66
N LEU A 100 7.22 -17.26 21.41
CA LEU A 100 7.80 -16.66 20.21
C LEU A 100 6.86 -15.70 19.47
N TYR A 101 5.63 -15.56 19.95
CA TYR A 101 4.62 -14.75 19.28
C TYR A 101 5.04 -13.29 19.16
N PHE A 102 4.70 -12.69 18.03
CA PHE A 102 4.71 -11.25 17.91
C PHE A 102 3.67 -10.65 18.85
N GLN A 103 4.06 -9.59 19.54
CA GLN A 103 3.18 -8.84 20.45
C GLN A 103 2.72 -7.56 19.76
N GLN A 104 1.43 -7.24 19.86
CA GLN A 104 0.94 -5.96 19.36
C GLN A 104 1.50 -4.83 20.22
N LEU A 105 2.09 -3.82 19.56
CA LEU A 105 2.58 -2.64 20.24
C LEU A 105 1.43 -1.89 20.91
N PRO A 106 1.46 -1.65 22.24
CA PRO A 106 0.41 -0.91 22.93
C PRO A 106 0.27 0.53 22.43
N SER A 107 -0.95 1.05 22.41
CA SER A 107 -1.29 2.36 21.82
C SER A 107 -0.56 3.56 22.47
N GLN A 108 -0.06 3.40 23.70
CA GLN A 108 0.72 4.43 24.38
C GLN A 108 2.08 4.70 23.74
N TYR A 109 2.62 3.75 22.98
CA TYR A 109 3.96 3.83 22.38
C TYR A 109 3.96 4.34 20.94
N TYR A 110 2.80 4.60 20.35
CA TYR A 110 2.72 5.17 19.01
C TYR A 110 1.55 6.15 18.88
N ASN A 111 1.65 7.00 17.87
CA ASN A 111 0.55 7.85 17.41
C ASN A 111 0.56 7.87 15.88
N MET A 112 -0.60 7.63 15.26
CA MET A 112 -0.76 7.68 13.82
C MET A 112 -2.16 8.18 13.45
N SER A 113 -2.31 8.67 12.23
CA SER A 113 -3.64 9.00 11.67
C SER A 113 -4.36 7.73 11.22
N GLU A 114 -5.66 7.70 11.39
CA GLU A 114 -6.54 6.65 10.83
C GLU A 114 -6.88 6.91 9.36
N THR A 115 -6.44 8.04 8.80
CA THR A 115 -6.74 8.41 7.42
C THR A 115 -5.52 9.05 6.77
N VAL A 116 -5.27 8.69 5.52
CA VAL A 116 -4.27 9.34 4.65
C VAL A 116 -4.96 9.81 3.38
N GLU A 117 -4.84 11.10 3.08
CA GLU A 117 -5.30 11.66 1.81
C GLU A 117 -4.19 11.56 0.76
N ILE A 118 -4.55 11.05 -0.41
CA ILE A 118 -3.71 11.05 -1.60
C ILE A 118 -4.32 12.05 -2.59
N PRO A 119 -3.63 13.14 -2.94
CA PRO A 119 -4.14 14.16 -3.83
C PRO A 119 -4.51 13.62 -5.23
N ALA A 120 -5.42 14.32 -5.91
CA ALA A 120 -5.73 14.02 -7.31
C ALA A 120 -4.46 14.06 -8.18
N GLY A 121 -4.31 13.11 -9.08
CA GLY A 121 -3.15 12.96 -9.95
C GLY A 121 -1.94 12.29 -9.29
N GLU A 122 -2.00 12.00 -7.99
CA GLU A 122 -0.93 11.31 -7.27
C GLU A 122 -1.26 9.82 -7.07
N THR A 123 -0.22 9.01 -7.03
CA THR A 123 -0.33 7.55 -6.78
C THR A 123 0.25 7.14 -5.44
N THR A 124 0.79 8.09 -4.67
CA THR A 124 1.51 7.81 -3.43
C THR A 124 1.08 8.73 -2.32
N GLY A 125 0.78 8.16 -1.17
CA GLY A 125 0.59 8.86 0.10
C GLY A 125 1.61 8.42 1.13
N VAL A 126 1.62 9.08 2.29
CA VAL A 126 2.52 8.74 3.40
C VAL A 126 1.72 8.73 4.69
N LEU A 127 1.78 7.63 5.43
CA LEU A 127 1.30 7.54 6.80
C LEU A 127 2.46 7.85 7.74
N PRO A 128 2.46 8.99 8.44
CA PRO A 128 3.41 9.24 9.50
C PRO A 128 3.00 8.45 10.75
N ILE A 129 3.94 7.73 11.34
CA ILE A 129 3.78 7.01 12.60
C ILE A 129 4.84 7.55 13.57
N ASP A 130 4.39 8.16 14.63
CA ASP A 130 5.25 8.70 15.68
C ASP A 130 5.40 7.67 16.81
N PHE A 131 6.60 7.16 17.03
CA PHE A 131 6.91 6.23 18.09
C PHE A 131 7.47 6.97 19.33
N LYS A 132 6.88 6.69 20.50
CA LYS A 132 7.32 7.15 21.83
C LYS A 132 7.79 5.94 22.64
N LEU A 133 8.97 5.44 22.31
CA LEU A 133 9.51 4.25 22.97
C LEU A 133 10.12 4.66 24.31
N THR A 134 9.70 4.01 25.37
CA THR A 134 10.17 4.25 26.74
C THR A 134 10.94 3.02 27.24
N GLU A 135 11.67 3.17 28.36
CA GLU A 135 12.54 2.12 28.89
C GLU A 135 11.77 0.93 29.48
N ASP A 136 10.48 1.12 29.76
CA ASP A 136 9.59 0.06 30.26
C ASP A 136 9.10 -0.91 29.17
N LEU A 137 9.33 -0.57 27.89
CA LEU A 137 9.04 -1.50 26.78
C LEU A 137 10.10 -2.58 26.72
N ASP A 138 9.72 -3.84 26.90
CA ASP A 138 10.66 -4.95 26.82
C ASP A 138 11.26 -5.04 25.41
N GLN A 139 12.58 -4.89 25.33
CA GLN A 139 13.33 -4.93 24.07
C GLN A 139 13.52 -6.35 23.52
N ALA A 140 13.31 -7.38 24.35
CA ALA A 140 13.39 -8.78 23.94
C ALA A 140 12.11 -9.22 23.21
N ASP A 141 10.99 -8.54 23.44
CA ASP A 141 9.74 -8.84 22.77
C ASP A 141 9.76 -8.39 21.30
N LYS A 142 9.03 -9.11 20.48
CA LYS A 142 8.87 -8.81 19.07
C LYS A 142 7.62 -7.96 18.87
N TRP A 143 7.74 -6.66 19.12
CA TRP A 143 6.66 -5.71 18.96
C TRP A 143 6.31 -5.47 17.50
N VAL A 144 5.03 -5.51 17.16
CA VAL A 144 4.51 -5.23 15.83
C VAL A 144 3.30 -4.31 15.88
N LEU A 145 3.11 -3.56 14.80
CA LEU A 145 1.92 -2.76 14.56
C LEU A 145 1.18 -3.38 13.36
N PRO A 146 0.14 -4.22 13.60
CA PRO A 146 -0.63 -4.84 12.54
C PRO A 146 -1.56 -3.80 11.91
N LEU A 147 -1.38 -3.51 10.63
CA LEU A 147 -2.14 -2.49 9.89
C LEU A 147 -2.88 -3.10 8.72
N GLN A 148 -4.09 -2.59 8.47
CA GLN A 148 -4.88 -2.86 7.27
C GLN A 148 -5.36 -1.55 6.62
N ILE A 149 -5.66 -1.63 5.33
CA ILE A 149 -6.30 -0.60 4.51
C ILE A 149 -7.71 -1.06 4.15
#